data_7e8bec3921f26dd590c48dbf66659fc5
#
_entry.id   7e8bec3921f26dd590c48dbf66659fc5
#
_cell.length_a   1.000
_cell.length_b   1.000
_cell.length_c   1.000
_cell.angle_alpha   90.00
_cell.angle_beta   90.00
_cell.angle_gamma   90.00
#
_symmetry.space_group_name_H-M   'P 1'
#
loop_
_entity.id
_entity.type
_entity.pdbx_description
1 polymer ?
#
loop_
_entity_poly.entity_id
_entity_poly.type
_entity_poly.pdbx_seq_one_letter_code
_entity_poly.pdbx_strand_id
1 'polypeptide(L)'
;MTACSCARVVVMGLLLVAGGAVAETPLVIAHRGASGYLPEHTLAAKALAHAMGADYIEQDVVLSADGVPVVLHDIHLEGTTDVADVFPSRARADGHYYALDFTLEELRRLRVGERRDAGGGAVFPERFPVTTRLATVPTLAEEIALIAGLDRTRGTRTGLYIEPKADHFHRAEGRDLPAAVLAVLASAG
;
A
#
# COMPACT_ATOMS: atom_id res chain seq x y z
N MET A 1 -16.29 -89.46 13.21
CA MET A 1 -16.82 -88.40 12.34
C MET A 1 -16.87 -87.09 13.16
N THR A 2 -15.82 -86.30 13.13
CA THR A 2 -15.68 -85.05 13.91
C THR A 2 -15.74 -83.86 12.94
N ALA A 3 -16.80 -83.11 13.09
CA ALA A 3 -17.01 -81.91 12.30
C ALA A 3 -16.15 -80.74 12.85
N CYS A 4 -15.25 -80.19 12.02
CA CYS A 4 -14.44 -79.05 12.32
C CYS A 4 -15.22 -77.80 11.99
N SER A 5 -15.55 -76.97 13.01
CA SER A 5 -16.26 -75.69 12.87
C SER A 5 -15.23 -74.55 12.64
N CYS A 6 -15.16 -74.09 11.41
CA CYS A 6 -14.35 -72.91 11.10
C CYS A 6 -15.06 -71.61 11.53
N ALA A 7 -14.57 -70.94 12.58
CA ALA A 7 -15.01 -69.58 12.95
C ALA A 7 -14.39 -68.55 12.00
N ARG A 8 -15.23 -67.80 11.26
CA ARG A 8 -14.81 -66.70 10.46
C ARG A 8 -14.70 -65.44 11.34
N VAL A 9 -13.48 -65.00 11.53
CA VAL A 9 -13.20 -63.70 12.16
C VAL A 9 -13.38 -62.59 11.09
N VAL A 10 -14.40 -61.75 11.28
CA VAL A 10 -14.58 -60.54 10.48
C VAL A 10 -13.84 -59.41 11.18
N VAL A 11 -12.70 -59.01 10.62
CA VAL A 11 -11.99 -57.79 11.04
C VAL A 11 -12.64 -56.58 10.38
N MET A 12 -13.43 -55.84 11.16
CA MET A 12 -14.03 -54.58 10.74
C MET A 12 -12.97 -53.49 10.89
N GLY A 13 -12.31 -53.12 9.78
CA GLY A 13 -11.35 -52.02 9.75
C GLY A 13 -12.06 -50.69 9.94
N LEU A 14 -11.79 -49.99 11.06
CA LEU A 14 -12.24 -48.61 11.32
C LEU A 14 -11.35 -47.66 10.52
N LEU A 15 -11.86 -47.13 9.39
CA LEU A 15 -11.21 -46.05 8.68
C LEU A 15 -11.41 -44.77 9.50
N LEU A 16 -10.38 -44.36 10.24
CA LEU A 16 -10.27 -43.01 10.81
C LEU A 16 -10.00 -42.02 9.66
N VAL A 17 -11.03 -41.36 9.16
CA VAL A 17 -10.87 -40.18 8.33
C VAL A 17 -10.38 -39.03 9.23
N ALA A 18 -9.06 -38.86 9.29
CA ALA A 18 -8.49 -37.66 9.87
C ALA A 18 -8.91 -36.47 9.00
N GLY A 19 -9.98 -35.79 9.39
CA GLY A 19 -10.35 -34.48 8.85
C GLY A 19 -9.21 -33.48 9.19
N GLY A 20 -8.26 -33.30 8.27
CA GLY A 20 -7.26 -32.27 8.40
C GLY A 20 -7.97 -30.92 8.40
N ALA A 21 -7.94 -30.20 9.52
CA ALA A 21 -8.29 -28.79 9.53
C ALA A 21 -7.34 -28.09 8.56
N VAL A 22 -7.85 -27.68 7.40
CA VAL A 22 -7.12 -26.79 6.49
C VAL A 22 -7.03 -25.45 7.24
N ALA A 23 -5.87 -25.15 7.80
CA ALA A 23 -5.61 -23.84 8.36
C ALA A 23 -5.70 -22.85 7.19
N GLU A 24 -6.65 -21.92 7.25
CA GLU A 24 -6.72 -20.82 6.27
C GLU A 24 -5.42 -20.04 6.36
N THR A 25 -4.78 -19.83 5.22
CA THR A 25 -3.57 -19.00 5.14
C THR A 25 -3.96 -17.56 5.49
N PRO A 26 -3.28 -16.88 6.44
CA PRO A 26 -3.56 -15.50 6.76
C PRO A 26 -3.39 -14.61 5.54
N LEU A 27 -4.28 -13.64 5.35
CA LEU A 27 -4.13 -12.61 4.33
C LEU A 27 -2.98 -11.66 4.69
N VAL A 28 -2.13 -11.36 3.73
CA VAL A 28 -1.01 -10.43 3.86
C VAL A 28 -1.35 -9.12 3.18
N ILE A 29 -1.52 -8.06 3.97
CA ILE A 29 -1.74 -6.69 3.47
C ILE A 29 -0.43 -5.93 3.63
N ALA A 30 0.18 -5.50 2.52
CA ALA A 30 1.42 -4.75 2.52
C ALA A 30 1.13 -3.27 2.83
N HIS A 31 1.24 -2.88 4.12
CA HIS A 31 0.99 -1.54 4.62
C HIS A 31 1.96 -0.53 3.99
N ARG A 32 1.45 0.37 3.15
CA ARG A 32 2.21 1.36 2.35
C ARG A 32 3.22 0.73 1.38
N GLY A 33 2.94 -0.51 0.94
CA GLY A 33 3.89 -1.34 0.20
C GLY A 33 4.88 -2.05 1.12
N ALA A 34 6.06 -2.40 0.60
CA ALA A 34 7.15 -3.00 1.39
C ALA A 34 7.90 -1.94 2.22
N SER A 35 7.16 -1.16 3.03
CA SER A 35 7.65 0.00 3.76
C SER A 35 8.71 -0.31 4.83
N GLY A 36 8.90 -1.57 5.20
CA GLY A 36 10.02 -2.02 6.04
C GLY A 36 11.37 -2.06 5.32
N TYR A 37 11.38 -1.98 3.99
CA TYR A 37 12.57 -2.12 3.15
C TYR A 37 12.86 -0.90 2.28
N LEU A 38 11.81 -0.19 1.85
CA LEU A 38 11.89 0.96 0.95
C LEU A 38 10.98 2.09 1.47
N PRO A 39 11.22 3.34 1.09
CA PRO A 39 10.35 4.44 1.48
C PRO A 39 8.90 4.18 1.14
N GLU A 40 8.03 4.45 2.12
CA GLU A 40 6.59 4.21 2.03
C GLU A 40 5.98 4.84 0.78
N HIS A 41 4.94 4.19 0.23
CA HIS A 41 4.15 4.68 -0.90
C HIS A 41 4.92 4.95 -2.20
N THR A 42 6.17 4.51 -2.31
CA THR A 42 6.90 4.58 -3.59
C THR A 42 6.50 3.43 -4.53
N LEU A 43 6.54 3.65 -5.83
CA LEU A 43 6.31 2.59 -6.82
C LEU A 43 7.25 1.39 -6.62
N ALA A 44 8.49 1.66 -6.18
CA ALA A 44 9.45 0.60 -5.85
C ALA A 44 9.00 -0.24 -4.65
N ALA A 45 8.47 0.40 -3.59
CA ALA A 45 7.93 -0.32 -2.43
C ALA A 45 6.71 -1.17 -2.80
N LYS A 46 5.85 -0.68 -3.70
CA LYS A 46 4.69 -1.44 -4.21
C LYS A 46 5.14 -2.63 -5.06
N ALA A 47 6.09 -2.44 -5.97
CA ALA A 47 6.64 -3.52 -6.78
C ALA A 47 7.33 -4.60 -5.92
N LEU A 48 8.05 -4.20 -4.88
CA LEU A 48 8.68 -5.14 -3.96
C LEU A 48 7.63 -5.93 -3.15
N ALA A 49 6.59 -5.27 -2.63
CA ALA A 49 5.49 -5.93 -1.93
C ALA A 49 4.79 -6.97 -2.82
N HIS A 50 4.53 -6.63 -4.08
CA HIS A 50 4.00 -7.55 -5.08
C HIS A 50 4.94 -8.73 -5.32
N ALA A 51 6.25 -8.48 -5.46
CA ALA A 51 7.25 -9.53 -5.65
C ALA A 51 7.35 -10.48 -4.45
N MET A 52 7.13 -9.97 -3.23
CA MET A 52 7.08 -10.76 -1.99
C MET A 52 5.79 -11.57 -1.83
N GLY A 53 4.80 -11.39 -2.70
CA GLY A 53 3.56 -12.17 -2.72
C GLY A 53 2.51 -11.66 -1.75
N ALA A 54 2.44 -10.36 -1.49
CA ALA A 54 1.35 -9.77 -0.72
C ALA A 54 -0.01 -10.00 -1.43
N ASP A 55 -1.06 -10.37 -0.67
CA ASP A 55 -2.41 -10.55 -1.19
C ASP A 55 -3.06 -9.21 -1.53
N TYR A 56 -2.77 -8.20 -0.70
CA TYR A 56 -3.21 -6.82 -0.89
C TYR A 56 -2.04 -5.87 -0.73
N ILE A 57 -2.05 -4.80 -1.52
CA ILE A 57 -1.13 -3.67 -1.35
C ILE A 57 -1.98 -2.46 -0.93
N GLU A 58 -1.56 -1.80 0.14
CA GLU A 58 -2.30 -0.67 0.70
C GLU A 58 -1.80 0.65 0.12
N GLN A 59 -2.75 1.57 -0.13
CA GLN A 59 -2.55 2.92 -0.65
C GLN A 59 -3.28 3.95 0.22
N ASP A 60 -2.55 4.84 0.87
CA ASP A 60 -3.09 6.07 1.44
C ASP A 60 -3.18 7.14 0.35
N VAL A 61 -4.30 7.84 0.25
CA VAL A 61 -4.54 8.77 -0.85
C VAL A 61 -4.96 10.14 -0.33
N VAL A 62 -4.35 11.20 -0.89
CA VAL A 62 -4.71 12.60 -0.72
C VAL A 62 -4.87 13.26 -2.10
N LEU A 63 -5.33 14.53 -2.16
CA LEU A 63 -5.45 15.26 -3.41
C LEU A 63 -4.33 16.30 -3.60
N SER A 64 -3.90 16.46 -4.84
CA SER A 64 -3.15 17.63 -5.31
C SER A 64 -4.07 18.83 -5.52
N ALA A 65 -3.51 20.02 -5.75
CA ALA A 65 -4.24 21.25 -6.04
C ALA A 65 -5.15 21.14 -7.26
N ASP A 66 -4.71 20.45 -8.29
CA ASP A 66 -5.45 20.18 -9.53
C ASP A 66 -6.37 18.93 -9.43
N GLY A 67 -6.57 18.40 -8.21
CA GLY A 67 -7.56 17.37 -7.92
C GLY A 67 -7.14 15.95 -8.31
N VAL A 68 -5.86 15.73 -8.53
CA VAL A 68 -5.34 14.39 -8.84
C VAL A 68 -5.12 13.59 -7.56
N PRO A 69 -5.68 12.36 -7.42
CA PRO A 69 -5.36 11.47 -6.31
C PRO A 69 -3.90 11.04 -6.35
N VAL A 70 -3.12 11.46 -5.34
CA VAL A 70 -1.71 11.10 -5.16
C VAL A 70 -1.53 10.22 -3.92
N VAL A 71 -0.52 9.36 -3.94
CA VAL A 71 -0.36 8.36 -2.88
C VAL A 71 0.62 8.86 -1.83
N LEU A 72 0.05 9.29 -0.70
CA LEU A 72 0.74 9.83 0.47
C LEU A 72 -0.11 9.56 1.72
N HIS A 73 0.55 9.22 2.83
CA HIS A 73 -0.16 9.02 4.10
C HIS A 73 -0.66 10.33 4.70
N ASP A 74 0.19 11.35 4.73
CA ASP A 74 -0.14 12.62 5.37
C ASP A 74 -0.62 13.64 4.33
N ILE A 75 -1.49 14.54 4.74
CA ILE A 75 -1.82 15.74 3.95
C ILE A 75 -0.62 16.71 3.86
N HIS A 76 0.41 16.48 4.67
CA HIS A 76 1.65 17.26 4.75
C HIS A 76 2.80 16.54 4.04
N LEU A 77 3.62 17.29 3.34
CA LEU A 77 4.67 16.78 2.46
C LEU A 77 6.03 16.61 3.16
N GLU A 78 6.32 17.41 4.18
CA GLU A 78 7.66 17.53 4.77
C GLU A 78 8.15 16.26 5.45
N GLY A 79 7.25 15.39 5.90
CA GLY A 79 7.60 14.14 6.58
C GLY A 79 8.32 13.12 5.70
N THR A 80 8.05 13.14 4.38
CA THR A 80 8.58 12.13 3.45
C THR A 80 9.22 12.73 2.20
N THR A 81 9.16 14.07 2.01
CA THR A 81 9.72 14.72 0.81
C THR A 81 10.74 15.81 1.16
N ASP A 82 11.36 16.38 0.13
CA ASP A 82 12.26 17.53 0.21
C ASP A 82 11.54 18.86 -0.10
N VAL A 83 10.24 18.95 0.17
CA VAL A 83 9.40 20.11 -0.18
C VAL A 83 9.95 21.43 0.37
N ALA A 84 10.50 21.44 1.58
CA ALA A 84 11.06 22.62 2.20
C ALA A 84 12.32 23.14 1.48
N ASP A 85 13.08 22.23 0.84
CA ASP A 85 14.25 22.58 0.05
C ASP A 85 13.84 23.11 -1.34
N VAL A 86 12.82 22.47 -1.97
CA VAL A 86 12.37 22.80 -3.33
C VAL A 86 11.44 24.03 -3.36
N PHE A 87 10.60 24.19 -2.34
CA PHE A 87 9.59 25.25 -2.25
C PHE A 87 9.59 25.95 -0.87
N PRO A 88 10.69 26.55 -0.42
CA PRO A 88 10.86 27.04 0.96
C PRO A 88 9.82 28.08 1.40
N SER A 89 9.20 28.81 0.48
CA SER A 89 8.22 29.88 0.76
C SER A 89 6.76 29.42 0.65
N ARG A 90 6.48 28.14 0.46
CA ARG A 90 5.13 27.62 0.17
C ARG A 90 4.46 27.00 1.40
N ALA A 91 5.09 27.02 2.59
CA ALA A 91 4.43 26.62 3.81
C ALA A 91 3.25 27.54 4.14
N ARG A 92 2.15 26.96 4.65
CA ARG A 92 1.05 27.73 5.23
C ARG A 92 1.53 28.43 6.52
N ALA A 93 0.69 29.27 7.11
CA ALA A 93 1.03 30.03 8.32
C ALA A 93 1.35 29.16 9.54
N ASP A 94 0.87 27.92 9.55
CA ASP A 94 1.17 26.89 10.56
C ASP A 94 2.53 26.19 10.37
N GLY A 95 3.25 26.50 9.29
CA GLY A 95 4.56 25.95 8.97
C GLY A 95 4.52 24.65 8.15
N HIS A 96 3.35 24.14 7.79
CA HIS A 96 3.18 22.90 7.04
C HIS A 96 3.02 23.12 5.53
N TYR A 97 3.46 22.13 4.75
CA TYR A 97 3.34 22.09 3.29
C TYR A 97 2.23 21.11 2.92
N TYR A 98 1.06 21.60 2.62
CA TYR A 98 -0.10 20.76 2.30
C TYR A 98 -0.06 20.26 0.85
N ALA A 99 -0.23 18.96 0.63
CA ALA A 99 -0.27 18.36 -0.72
C ALA A 99 -1.29 19.08 -1.62
N LEU A 100 -2.42 19.52 -1.04
CA LEU A 100 -3.50 20.22 -1.73
C LEU A 100 -3.11 21.63 -2.27
N ASP A 101 -1.98 22.17 -1.84
CA ASP A 101 -1.48 23.48 -2.32
C ASP A 101 -0.55 23.36 -3.53
N PHE A 102 -0.23 22.13 -3.95
CA PHE A 102 0.70 21.84 -5.05
C PHE A 102 0.00 21.07 -6.17
N THR A 103 0.22 21.51 -7.41
CA THR A 103 -0.22 20.74 -8.59
C THR A 103 0.57 19.43 -8.71
N LEU A 104 0.05 18.48 -9.48
CA LEU A 104 0.78 17.24 -9.76
C LEU A 104 2.16 17.52 -10.37
N GLU A 105 2.26 18.51 -11.27
CA GLU A 105 3.54 18.91 -11.86
C GLU A 105 4.55 19.38 -10.80
N GLU A 106 4.12 20.17 -9.83
CA GLU A 106 4.96 20.60 -8.71
C GLU A 106 5.34 19.43 -7.79
N LEU A 107 4.39 18.55 -7.47
CA LEU A 107 4.65 17.36 -6.66
C LEU A 107 5.69 16.41 -7.31
N ARG A 108 5.71 16.31 -8.63
CA ARG A 108 6.71 15.51 -9.36
C ARG A 108 8.13 16.07 -9.30
N ARG A 109 8.31 17.32 -8.91
CA ARG A 109 9.63 17.91 -8.66
C ARG A 109 10.24 17.46 -7.33
N LEU A 110 9.39 16.99 -6.40
CA LEU A 110 9.81 16.52 -5.08
C LEU A 110 10.48 15.14 -5.16
N ARG A 111 11.39 14.90 -4.23
CA ARG A 111 12.02 13.61 -4.02
C ARG A 111 11.52 12.99 -2.73
N VAL A 112 10.99 11.78 -2.84
CA VAL A 112 10.49 10.99 -1.71
C VAL A 112 11.63 10.17 -1.11
N GLY A 113 11.69 10.15 0.22
CA GLY A 113 12.62 9.35 1.02
C GLY A 113 11.95 8.74 2.23
N GLU A 114 12.76 8.20 3.13
CA GLU A 114 12.27 7.63 4.39
C GLU A 114 11.68 8.71 5.29
N ARG A 115 10.68 8.32 6.10
CA ARG A 115 9.93 9.21 7.00
C ARG A 115 10.83 9.85 8.05
N ARG A 116 10.61 11.16 8.26
CA ARG A 116 11.31 11.98 9.25
C ARG A 116 10.34 12.51 10.30
N ASP A 117 10.87 12.71 11.49
CA ASP A 117 10.20 13.47 12.54
C ASP A 117 10.31 15.00 12.29
N ALA A 118 9.67 15.79 13.15
CA ALA A 118 9.69 17.25 13.07
C ALA A 118 11.11 17.85 13.24
N GLY A 119 12.05 17.12 13.83
CA GLY A 119 13.46 17.53 13.96
C GLY A 119 14.32 17.12 12.76
N GLY A 120 13.72 16.45 11.76
CA GLY A 120 14.44 15.92 10.59
C GLY A 120 15.17 14.60 10.82
N GLY A 121 15.03 14.01 12.00
CA GLY A 121 15.57 12.69 12.33
C GLY A 121 14.78 11.54 11.69
N ALA A 122 15.41 10.38 11.55
CA ALA A 122 14.74 9.18 11.07
C ALA A 122 13.70 8.70 12.09
N VAL A 123 12.45 8.53 11.68
CA VAL A 123 11.41 7.87 12.51
C VAL A 123 11.75 6.39 12.67
N PHE A 124 12.33 5.79 11.62
CA PHE A 124 12.72 4.38 11.59
C PHE A 124 14.21 4.24 11.22
N PRO A 125 15.15 4.44 12.16
CA PRO A 125 16.59 4.53 11.86
C PRO A 125 17.18 3.24 11.26
N GLU A 126 16.54 2.09 11.51
CA GLU A 126 16.98 0.78 11.00
C GLU A 126 16.43 0.45 9.59
N ARG A 127 15.68 1.38 8.99
CA ARG A 127 15.13 1.21 7.64
C ARG A 127 15.99 1.87 6.58
N PHE A 128 15.38 2.15 5.42
CA PHE A 128 16.02 2.84 4.30
C PHE A 128 16.65 4.18 4.75
N PRO A 129 17.86 4.53 4.28
CA PRO A 129 18.54 5.74 4.74
C PRO A 129 17.78 7.02 4.40
N VAL A 130 17.52 7.87 5.42
CA VAL A 130 16.77 9.14 5.26
C VAL A 130 17.44 10.15 4.31
N THR A 131 18.74 10.01 4.07
CA THR A 131 19.50 10.86 3.15
C THR A 131 19.32 10.46 1.69
N THR A 132 18.77 9.27 1.43
CA THR A 132 18.57 8.75 0.07
C THR A 132 17.13 9.03 -0.38
N ARG A 133 16.99 9.88 -1.38
CA ARG A 133 15.70 10.30 -1.92
C ARG A 133 15.70 10.09 -3.44
N LEU A 134 15.22 8.94 -3.88
CA LEU A 134 15.29 8.52 -5.28
C LEU A 134 13.93 8.46 -5.98
N ALA A 135 12.85 8.42 -5.21
CA ALA A 135 11.50 8.29 -5.74
C ALA A 135 10.82 9.66 -5.92
N THR A 136 9.72 9.66 -6.64
CA THR A 136 8.78 10.79 -6.74
C THR A 136 7.44 10.41 -6.15
N VAL A 137 6.58 11.38 -5.86
CA VAL A 137 5.21 11.14 -5.41
C VAL A 137 4.41 10.49 -6.54
N PRO A 138 3.88 9.26 -6.36
CA PRO A 138 3.08 8.60 -7.39
C PRO A 138 1.62 9.05 -7.34
N THR A 139 0.93 8.93 -8.45
CA THR A 139 -0.53 9.00 -8.50
C THR A 139 -1.14 7.63 -8.21
N LEU A 140 -2.39 7.62 -7.74
CA LEU A 140 -3.15 6.36 -7.59
C LEU A 140 -3.26 5.60 -8.92
N ALA A 141 -3.47 6.32 -10.02
CA ALA A 141 -3.55 5.70 -11.35
C ALA A 141 -2.25 4.99 -11.77
N GLU A 142 -1.09 5.58 -11.45
CA GLU A 142 0.21 4.96 -11.73
C GLU A 142 0.43 3.69 -10.90
N GLU A 143 0.04 3.70 -9.62
CA GLU A 143 0.15 2.49 -8.79
C GLU A 143 -0.76 1.37 -9.28
N ILE A 144 -2.02 1.68 -9.62
CA ILE A 144 -2.96 0.69 -10.20
C ILE A 144 -2.38 0.11 -11.49
N ALA A 145 -1.88 0.95 -12.39
CA ALA A 145 -1.28 0.51 -13.65
C ALA A 145 -0.04 -0.38 -13.43
N LEU A 146 0.81 -0.04 -12.46
CA LEU A 146 1.97 -0.84 -12.07
C LEU A 146 1.54 -2.22 -11.57
N ILE A 147 0.63 -2.27 -10.59
CA ILE A 147 0.17 -3.54 -9.97
C ILE A 147 -0.51 -4.41 -11.02
N ALA A 148 -1.40 -3.86 -11.84
CA ALA A 148 -2.05 -4.59 -12.92
C ALA A 148 -1.03 -5.10 -13.97
N GLY A 149 0.02 -4.34 -14.26
CA GLY A 149 1.12 -4.78 -15.12
C GLY A 149 1.90 -5.96 -14.54
N LEU A 150 2.23 -5.89 -13.26
CA LEU A 150 2.92 -6.96 -12.54
C LEU A 150 2.06 -8.22 -12.43
N ASP A 151 0.77 -8.08 -12.16
CA ASP A 151 -0.19 -9.19 -12.13
C ASP A 151 -0.25 -9.92 -13.47
N ARG A 152 -0.35 -9.19 -14.59
CA ARG A 152 -0.32 -9.79 -15.93
C ARG A 152 0.97 -10.57 -16.18
N THR A 153 2.11 -10.02 -15.76
CA THR A 153 3.42 -10.65 -15.96
C THR A 153 3.57 -11.94 -15.15
N ARG A 154 3.04 -11.97 -13.94
CA ARG A 154 3.18 -13.10 -13.01
C ARG A 154 2.02 -14.07 -13.00
N GLY A 155 0.90 -13.72 -13.64
CA GLY A 155 -0.34 -14.50 -13.59
C GLY A 155 -0.99 -14.47 -12.19
N THR A 156 -0.84 -13.36 -11.46
CA THR A 156 -1.40 -13.15 -10.12
C THR A 156 -2.60 -12.20 -10.15
N ARG A 157 -3.26 -12.06 -9.00
CA ARG A 157 -4.32 -11.05 -8.76
C ARG A 157 -4.09 -10.46 -7.38
N THR A 158 -3.52 -9.27 -7.35
CA THR A 158 -3.22 -8.55 -6.12
C THR A 158 -4.35 -7.56 -5.82
N GLY A 159 -4.90 -7.63 -4.62
CA GLY A 159 -5.93 -6.69 -4.17
C GLY A 159 -5.35 -5.31 -3.88
N LEU A 160 -6.20 -4.29 -4.03
CA LEU A 160 -5.87 -2.92 -3.61
C LEU A 160 -6.60 -2.63 -2.30
N TYR A 161 -5.90 -2.03 -1.34
CA TYR A 161 -6.48 -1.58 -0.08
C TYR A 161 -6.31 -0.06 0.02
N ILE A 162 -7.33 0.69 -0.43
CA ILE A 162 -7.24 2.13 -0.62
C ILE A 162 -7.87 2.85 0.57
N GLU A 163 -7.11 3.72 1.24
CA GLU A 163 -7.55 4.56 2.35
C GLU A 163 -7.51 6.04 1.95
N PRO A 164 -8.67 6.69 1.71
CA PRO A 164 -8.74 8.13 1.57
C PRO A 164 -8.39 8.83 2.89
N LYS A 165 -7.31 9.61 2.92
CA LYS A 165 -6.82 10.25 4.16
C LYS A 165 -7.46 11.60 4.38
N ALA A 166 -7.77 11.90 5.65
CA ALA A 166 -8.24 13.20 6.09
C ALA A 166 -9.38 13.79 5.22
N ASP A 167 -10.40 12.98 4.87
CA ASP A 167 -11.54 13.39 4.04
C ASP A 167 -12.22 14.69 4.56
N HIS A 168 -12.31 14.84 5.89
CA HIS A 168 -12.84 16.04 6.52
C HIS A 168 -12.05 17.30 6.15
N PHE A 169 -10.71 17.21 6.03
CA PHE A 169 -9.86 18.32 5.58
C PHE A 169 -10.14 18.65 4.11
N HIS A 170 -10.15 17.66 3.24
CA HIS A 170 -10.43 17.85 1.81
C HIS A 170 -11.81 18.49 1.59
N ARG A 171 -12.84 18.05 2.32
CA ARG A 171 -14.18 18.64 2.27
C ARG A 171 -14.21 20.09 2.75
N ALA A 172 -13.46 20.44 3.81
CA ALA A 172 -13.34 21.83 4.29
C ALA A 172 -12.68 22.74 3.24
N GLU A 173 -11.77 22.19 2.43
CA GLU A 173 -11.11 22.86 1.31
C GLU A 173 -11.92 22.77 -0.01
N GLY A 174 -13.19 22.33 0.05
CA GLY A 174 -14.10 22.22 -1.10
C GLY A 174 -13.76 21.09 -2.09
N ARG A 175 -13.12 20.03 -1.63
CA ARG A 175 -12.71 18.88 -2.44
C ARG A 175 -13.43 17.61 -2.00
N ASP A 176 -13.73 16.73 -2.97
CA ASP A 176 -14.33 15.40 -2.74
C ASP A 176 -13.30 14.32 -3.08
N LEU A 177 -12.48 13.95 -2.08
CA LEU A 177 -11.46 12.93 -2.23
C LEU A 177 -12.05 11.54 -2.58
N PRO A 178 -13.11 11.05 -1.90
CA PRO A 178 -13.73 9.78 -2.28
C PRO A 178 -14.22 9.74 -3.72
N ALA A 179 -14.85 10.80 -4.21
CA ALA A 179 -15.33 10.86 -5.59
C ALA A 179 -14.16 10.81 -6.60
N ALA A 180 -13.05 11.50 -6.31
CA ALA A 180 -11.85 11.47 -7.15
C ALA A 180 -11.21 10.07 -7.19
N VAL A 181 -11.14 9.37 -6.05
CA VAL A 181 -10.66 7.98 -5.97
C VAL A 181 -11.54 7.06 -6.80
N LEU A 182 -12.87 7.14 -6.64
CA LEU A 182 -13.82 6.31 -7.39
C LEU A 182 -13.73 6.57 -8.90
N ALA A 183 -13.49 7.81 -9.32
CA ALA A 183 -13.30 8.14 -10.74
C ALA A 183 -12.05 7.46 -11.32
N VAL A 184 -10.94 7.41 -10.57
CA VAL A 184 -9.72 6.69 -10.99
C VAL A 184 -9.98 5.19 -11.09
N LEU A 185 -10.66 4.59 -10.11
CA LEU A 185 -11.01 3.17 -10.12
C LEU A 185 -11.90 2.82 -11.31
N ALA A 186 -12.92 3.63 -11.59
CA ALA A 186 -13.82 3.43 -12.74
C ALA A 186 -13.08 3.52 -14.08
N SER A 187 -12.01 4.31 -14.17
CA SER A 187 -11.22 4.44 -15.40
C SER A 187 -10.20 3.32 -15.60
N ALA A 188 -9.86 2.62 -14.52
CA ALA A 188 -8.88 1.53 -14.55
C ALA A 188 -9.47 0.16 -14.95
N GLY A 189 -10.81 0.00 -14.95
CA GLY A 189 -11.56 -1.20 -15.36
C GLY A 189 -11.94 -2.09 -14.21
#